data_b58e9ad56ce458c82db8bc0161ef68f6
#
_entry.id   b58e9ad56ce458c82db8bc0161ef68f6
#
_cell.length_a   1.000
_cell.length_b   1.000
_cell.length_c   1.000
_cell.angle_alpha   90.00
_cell.angle_beta   90.00
_cell.angle_gamma   90.00
#
_symmetry.space_group_name_H-M   'P 1'
#
loop_
_entity.id
_entity.type
_entity.pdbx_description
1 polymer ?
#
loop_
_entity_poly.entity_id
_entity_poly.type
_entity_poly.pdbx_seq_one_letter_code
_entity_poly.pdbx_strand_id
1 'polypeptide(L)'
;FFFFNDTATTEIYTLSLHDALPICEKADICVVNTCSVTELADKKCRQAIRRIGKQHPGAFIVVTGCYAQLKPEEVSHIEGVDLVLGAEQKLDLLMYLDDLKKREEGGAIIASRTKDIRTFSPSCSADDRTRHFLKVQDGCDYFCSYCTIPFARGRSRNGTIASMVKQAEEVASNGGKEIVLTGVNIGDFGKSTGETFIDLIRALDEVEGIVRYRISSIEPNLITDEAIDFVACSRRFAPHFHIPLQSGSDEVLKLMRRRYDTILFRHKIEKIKEVMPHAFIGVDVIVGTRGETDTCFEEARTFIESLDISQLHVFSYSERPGTQALKIDHVVDPKTKHARSQQLLDISDRKLHAFYEAHIGQKANVLFEQTRKGGMMHGFTENYIKVEIPYDHSLVNETRQVILEGWNEDKTALVDRKSTRLNSSHTDISRMPSSA
;
A
#
# COMPACT_ATOMS: atom_id res chain seq x y z
N PHE A 1 11.60 -7.05 -20.48
CA PHE A 1 10.48 -7.45 -19.61
C PHE A 1 9.93 -6.20 -18.91
N PHE A 2 8.65 -5.89 -19.12
CA PHE A 2 7.99 -4.77 -18.43
C PHE A 2 6.93 -5.34 -17.52
N PHE A 3 7.03 -5.04 -16.22
CA PHE A 3 6.02 -5.40 -15.23
C PHE A 3 5.14 -4.18 -14.95
N PHE A 4 3.86 -4.29 -15.22
CA PHE A 4 2.86 -3.33 -14.76
C PHE A 4 2.24 -3.88 -13.48
N ASN A 5 2.49 -3.21 -12.38
CA ASN A 5 1.91 -3.56 -11.09
C ASN A 5 0.84 -2.53 -10.73
N ASP A 6 -0.43 -2.86 -10.94
CA ASP A 6 -1.55 -2.04 -10.47
C ASP A 6 -1.99 -2.56 -9.09
N THR A 7 -1.37 -2.06 -8.05
CA THR A 7 -1.81 -2.29 -6.68
C THR A 7 -2.79 -1.19 -6.28
N ALA A 8 -4.06 -1.37 -6.61
CA ALA A 8 -5.15 -0.51 -6.16
C ALA A 8 -5.51 -0.79 -4.69
N THR A 9 -4.55 -0.77 -3.80
CA THR A 9 -4.81 -0.84 -2.37
C THR A 9 -3.80 0.03 -1.65
N THR A 10 -4.30 1.13 -1.14
CA THR A 10 -3.64 2.15 -0.34
C THR A 10 -2.83 3.16 -1.15
N GLU A 11 -3.06 4.44 -0.90
CA GLU A 11 -2.31 5.58 -1.45
C GLU A 11 -0.80 5.54 -1.15
N ILE A 12 -0.36 4.66 -0.25
CA ILE A 12 1.05 4.37 0.01
C ILE A 12 1.74 3.75 -1.22
N TYR A 13 0.97 3.21 -2.17
CA TYR A 13 1.46 2.45 -3.32
C TYR A 13 0.79 2.84 -4.64
N THR A 14 0.22 4.01 -4.77
CA THR A 14 -0.14 4.54 -6.07
C THR A 14 1.14 4.82 -6.85
N LEU A 15 1.68 3.77 -7.47
CA LEU A 15 2.27 3.98 -8.76
C LEU A 15 1.13 4.44 -9.66
N SER A 16 1.05 5.74 -9.84
CA SER A 16 0.28 6.30 -10.92
C SER A 16 0.69 5.53 -12.18
N LEU A 17 -0.27 5.16 -13.02
CA LEU A 17 0.01 4.64 -14.36
C LEU A 17 0.89 5.60 -15.21
N HIS A 18 1.23 6.77 -14.68
CA HIS A 18 2.10 7.78 -15.25
C HIS A 18 3.57 7.55 -14.89
N ASP A 19 3.87 6.79 -13.82
CA ASP A 19 5.23 6.41 -13.42
C ASP A 19 5.62 5.02 -13.97
N ALA A 20 4.78 4.42 -14.77
CA ALA A 20 5.17 3.30 -15.62
C ALA A 20 6.34 3.79 -16.49
N LEU A 21 7.46 3.09 -16.42
CA LEU A 21 8.65 3.29 -17.22
C LEU A 21 8.31 3.82 -18.62
N PRO A 22 9.08 4.72 -19.21
CA PRO A 22 8.80 5.25 -20.54
C PRO A 22 8.68 4.07 -21.50
N ILE A 23 7.43 3.78 -21.91
CA ILE A 23 7.10 2.74 -22.88
C ILE A 23 7.48 3.29 -24.27
N CYS A 24 8.77 3.59 -24.43
CA CYS A 24 9.30 4.14 -25.68
C CYS A 24 10.06 3.10 -26.50
N GLU A 25 10.34 1.93 -25.91
CA GLU A 25 11.06 0.86 -26.60
C GLU A 25 10.10 -0.23 -27.09
N LYS A 26 10.41 -0.84 -28.24
CA LYS A 26 9.68 -2.01 -28.73
C LYS A 26 9.88 -3.15 -27.74
N ALA A 27 8.80 -3.64 -27.17
CA ALA A 27 8.82 -4.81 -26.30
C ALA A 27 8.37 -6.04 -27.08
N ASP A 28 9.10 -7.15 -26.96
CA ASP A 28 8.71 -8.44 -27.53
C ASP A 28 7.73 -9.18 -26.63
N ILE A 29 7.81 -8.96 -25.30
CA ILE A 29 6.94 -9.55 -24.30
C ILE A 29 6.48 -8.48 -23.31
N CYS A 30 5.17 -8.39 -23.11
CA CYS A 30 4.56 -7.51 -22.10
C CYS A 30 3.88 -8.34 -21.02
N VAL A 31 4.29 -8.17 -19.76
CA VAL A 31 3.65 -8.84 -18.61
C VAL A 31 2.81 -7.84 -17.83
N VAL A 32 1.52 -8.11 -17.71
CA VAL A 32 0.56 -7.25 -17.02
C VAL A 32 0.10 -7.92 -15.73
N ASN A 33 0.51 -7.40 -14.58
CA ASN A 33 0.03 -7.89 -13.28
C ASN A 33 -1.23 -7.11 -12.88
N THR A 34 -2.35 -7.82 -12.69
CA THR A 34 -3.68 -7.24 -12.54
C THR A 34 -4.21 -7.29 -11.12
N CYS A 35 -5.01 -6.29 -10.75
CA CYS A 35 -5.76 -6.22 -9.49
C CYS A 35 -7.27 -6.42 -9.75
N SER A 36 -8.01 -6.91 -8.74
CA SER A 36 -9.45 -7.14 -8.82
C SER A 36 -10.17 -6.83 -7.50
N VAL A 37 -9.67 -5.83 -6.75
CA VAL A 37 -10.30 -5.43 -5.48
C VAL A 37 -11.63 -4.70 -5.71
N THR A 38 -11.71 -3.90 -6.78
CA THR A 38 -12.93 -3.15 -7.16
C THR A 38 -13.27 -3.35 -8.63
N GLU A 39 -14.53 -3.08 -9.02
CA GLU A 39 -14.93 -3.06 -10.44
C GLU A 39 -14.15 -2.00 -11.24
N LEU A 40 -13.83 -0.87 -10.61
CA LEU A 40 -13.00 0.16 -11.24
C LEU A 40 -11.58 -0.36 -11.53
N ALA A 41 -11.01 -1.18 -10.64
CA ALA A 41 -9.72 -1.82 -10.87
C ALA A 41 -9.79 -2.77 -12.07
N ASP A 42 -10.81 -3.64 -12.16
CA ASP A 42 -11.02 -4.51 -13.33
C ASP A 42 -11.12 -3.69 -14.63
N LYS A 43 -11.88 -2.58 -14.62
CA LYS A 43 -12.01 -1.67 -15.78
C LYS A 43 -10.67 -1.06 -16.18
N LYS A 44 -9.89 -0.57 -15.21
CA LYS A 44 -8.55 -0.02 -15.48
C LYS A 44 -7.61 -1.08 -16.04
N CYS A 45 -7.63 -2.31 -15.52
CA CYS A 45 -6.84 -3.41 -16.05
C CYS A 45 -7.20 -3.71 -17.51
N ARG A 46 -8.49 -3.81 -17.84
CA ARG A 46 -8.94 -4.00 -19.23
C ARG A 46 -8.46 -2.87 -20.15
N GLN A 47 -8.52 -1.64 -19.69
CA GLN A 47 -8.04 -0.48 -20.46
C GLN A 47 -6.52 -0.51 -20.66
N ALA A 48 -5.75 -0.86 -19.61
CA ALA A 48 -4.30 -0.97 -19.70
C ALA A 48 -3.87 -2.07 -20.68
N ILE A 49 -4.48 -3.25 -20.61
CA ILE A 49 -4.20 -4.36 -21.52
C ILE A 49 -4.43 -3.96 -22.97
N ARG A 50 -5.61 -3.37 -23.29
CA ARG A 50 -5.92 -2.91 -24.65
C ARG A 50 -4.97 -1.82 -25.13
N ARG A 51 -4.55 -0.90 -24.24
CA ARG A 51 -3.58 0.14 -24.57
C ARG A 51 -2.22 -0.47 -24.92
N ILE A 52 -1.74 -1.42 -24.15
CA ILE A 52 -0.47 -2.13 -24.40
C ILE A 52 -0.55 -2.87 -25.75
N GLY A 53 -1.64 -3.60 -26.03
CA GLY A 53 -1.83 -4.27 -27.31
C GLY A 53 -1.77 -3.34 -28.53
N LYS A 54 -2.30 -2.10 -28.38
CA LYS A 54 -2.22 -1.09 -29.45
C LYS A 54 -0.84 -0.46 -29.57
N GLN A 55 -0.13 -0.26 -28.47
CA GLN A 55 1.23 0.31 -28.46
C GLN A 55 2.29 -0.68 -28.97
N HIS A 56 2.09 -1.97 -28.70
CA HIS A 56 3.01 -3.04 -29.04
C HIS A 56 2.29 -4.17 -29.80
N PRO A 57 1.84 -3.94 -31.05
CA PRO A 57 0.96 -4.89 -31.78
C PRO A 57 1.63 -6.23 -32.09
N GLY A 58 2.99 -6.28 -32.05
CA GLY A 58 3.77 -7.50 -32.24
C GLY A 58 4.16 -8.21 -30.94
N ALA A 59 3.98 -7.59 -29.77
CA ALA A 59 4.39 -8.14 -28.50
C ALA A 59 3.50 -9.30 -28.05
N PHE A 60 4.10 -10.28 -27.39
CA PHE A 60 3.39 -11.36 -26.70
C PHE A 60 2.90 -10.84 -25.33
N ILE A 61 1.58 -10.81 -25.12
CA ILE A 61 0.98 -10.21 -23.93
C ILE A 61 0.58 -11.31 -22.95
N VAL A 62 1.23 -11.29 -21.77
CA VAL A 62 0.94 -12.16 -20.64
C VAL A 62 0.19 -11.37 -19.57
N VAL A 63 -0.93 -11.90 -19.11
CA VAL A 63 -1.73 -11.29 -18.04
C VAL A 63 -1.72 -12.20 -16.82
N THR A 64 -1.39 -11.64 -15.66
CA THR A 64 -1.39 -12.36 -14.37
C THR A 64 -2.04 -11.53 -13.27
N GLY A 65 -2.05 -12.04 -12.04
CA GLY A 65 -2.57 -11.32 -10.86
C GLY A 65 -3.99 -11.72 -10.48
N CYS A 66 -4.61 -10.90 -9.59
CA CYS A 66 -5.90 -11.28 -9.00
C CYS A 66 -7.05 -11.33 -10.01
N TYR A 67 -7.09 -10.42 -10.99
CA TYR A 67 -8.11 -10.43 -12.03
C TYR A 67 -7.96 -11.65 -12.94
N ALA A 68 -6.73 -11.93 -13.38
CA ALA A 68 -6.42 -13.13 -14.17
C ALA A 68 -6.80 -14.43 -13.44
N GLN A 69 -6.58 -14.50 -12.12
CA GLN A 69 -6.94 -15.68 -11.31
C GLN A 69 -8.46 -15.83 -11.11
N LEU A 70 -9.17 -14.73 -10.88
CA LEU A 70 -10.62 -14.76 -10.60
C LEU A 70 -11.48 -14.93 -11.84
N LYS A 71 -11.04 -14.37 -12.97
CA LYS A 71 -11.81 -14.34 -14.22
C LYS A 71 -10.91 -14.64 -15.44
N PRO A 72 -10.23 -15.79 -15.45
CA PRO A 72 -9.27 -16.12 -16.50
C PRO A 72 -9.89 -16.11 -17.90
N GLU A 73 -11.12 -16.62 -18.05
CA GLU A 73 -11.86 -16.64 -19.32
C GLU A 73 -12.15 -15.21 -19.81
N GLU A 74 -12.64 -14.31 -18.94
CA GLU A 74 -12.90 -12.92 -19.32
C GLU A 74 -11.62 -12.23 -19.78
N VAL A 75 -10.50 -12.48 -19.09
CA VAL A 75 -9.19 -11.90 -19.40
C VAL A 75 -8.62 -12.46 -20.70
N SER A 76 -8.75 -13.75 -20.97
CA SER A 76 -8.25 -14.39 -22.19
C SER A 76 -8.90 -13.87 -23.46
N HIS A 77 -10.15 -13.39 -23.36
CA HIS A 77 -10.89 -12.80 -24.49
C HIS A 77 -10.64 -11.29 -24.68
N ILE A 78 -9.79 -10.67 -23.86
CA ILE A 78 -9.39 -9.29 -24.10
C ILE A 78 -8.46 -9.25 -25.32
N GLU A 79 -8.79 -8.42 -26.29
CA GLU A 79 -8.01 -8.24 -27.52
C GLU A 79 -6.51 -8.00 -27.20
N GLY A 80 -5.65 -8.81 -27.81
CA GLY A 80 -4.20 -8.74 -27.69
C GLY A 80 -3.60 -9.63 -26.58
N VAL A 81 -4.40 -10.27 -25.74
CA VAL A 81 -3.92 -11.20 -24.70
C VAL A 81 -3.54 -12.54 -25.36
N ASP A 82 -2.32 -12.98 -25.13
CA ASP A 82 -1.80 -14.26 -25.66
C ASP A 82 -1.74 -15.35 -24.60
N LEU A 83 -1.51 -14.96 -23.32
CA LEU A 83 -1.39 -15.90 -22.20
C LEU A 83 -1.97 -15.31 -20.90
N VAL A 84 -2.76 -16.11 -20.18
CA VAL A 84 -3.28 -15.80 -18.83
C VAL A 84 -2.65 -16.75 -17.84
N LEU A 85 -1.89 -16.24 -16.87
CA LEU A 85 -1.25 -17.01 -15.82
C LEU A 85 -1.94 -16.80 -14.46
N GLY A 86 -2.25 -17.91 -13.80
CA GLY A 86 -2.75 -17.90 -12.43
C GLY A 86 -1.72 -17.44 -11.40
N ALA A 87 -2.17 -17.30 -10.16
CA ALA A 87 -1.35 -16.78 -9.05
C ALA A 87 -0.15 -17.67 -8.72
N GLU A 88 -0.23 -18.98 -8.93
CA GLU A 88 0.85 -19.92 -8.68
C GLU A 88 1.88 -19.93 -9.82
N GLN A 89 1.41 -19.84 -11.07
CA GLN A 89 2.24 -19.94 -12.27
C GLN A 89 3.02 -18.66 -12.60
N LYS A 90 2.66 -17.54 -12.02
CA LYS A 90 3.21 -16.23 -12.41
C LYS A 90 4.72 -16.08 -12.24
N LEU A 91 5.36 -16.86 -11.33
CA LEU A 91 6.80 -16.82 -11.11
C LEU A 91 7.58 -17.78 -12.01
N ASP A 92 6.89 -18.78 -12.53
CA ASP A 92 7.44 -19.75 -13.48
C ASP A 92 7.18 -19.31 -14.93
N LEU A 93 6.96 -18.00 -15.14
CA LEU A 93 6.64 -17.41 -16.44
C LEU A 93 7.56 -17.94 -17.56
N LEU A 94 8.87 -18.04 -17.32
CA LEU A 94 9.83 -18.50 -18.30
C LEU A 94 9.53 -19.92 -18.82
N MET A 95 8.95 -20.79 -18.00
CA MET A 95 8.58 -22.15 -18.40
C MET A 95 7.43 -22.19 -19.42
N TYR A 96 6.70 -21.08 -19.55
CA TYR A 96 5.53 -20.97 -20.44
C TYR A 96 5.80 -20.10 -21.67
N LEU A 97 7.05 -19.66 -21.87
CA LEU A 97 7.45 -18.80 -22.98
C LEU A 97 8.05 -19.56 -24.17
N ASP A 98 8.22 -20.89 -24.09
CA ASP A 98 8.86 -21.69 -25.15
C ASP A 98 8.07 -21.71 -26.47
N ASP A 99 6.78 -21.37 -26.44
CA ASP A 99 5.89 -21.34 -27.61
C ASP A 99 5.28 -19.94 -27.80
N LEU A 100 6.14 -18.92 -27.95
CA LEU A 100 5.78 -17.50 -28.13
C LEU A 100 5.11 -17.23 -29.48
N LYS A 101 4.01 -17.92 -29.78
CA LYS A 101 3.20 -17.61 -30.97
C LYS A 101 2.05 -16.70 -30.57
N LYS A 102 2.04 -15.52 -31.18
CA LYS A 102 0.89 -14.62 -31.07
C LYS A 102 -0.36 -15.33 -31.52
N ARG A 103 -1.43 -15.25 -30.71
CA ARG A 103 -2.69 -15.93 -31.01
C ARG A 103 -3.63 -14.98 -31.74
N GLU A 104 -4.31 -15.49 -32.75
CA GLU A 104 -5.32 -14.74 -33.50
C GLU A 104 -6.64 -14.61 -32.74
N GLU A 105 -7.00 -15.64 -31.93
CA GLU A 105 -8.20 -15.65 -31.12
C GLU A 105 -7.92 -16.21 -29.72
N GLY A 106 -8.17 -15.40 -28.70
CA GLY A 106 -8.15 -15.73 -27.28
C GLY A 106 -6.82 -16.23 -26.72
N GLY A 107 -6.42 -15.72 -25.56
CA GLY A 107 -5.19 -16.16 -24.88
C GLY A 107 -5.30 -17.57 -24.30
N ALA A 108 -4.18 -18.28 -24.22
CA ALA A 108 -4.11 -19.53 -23.46
C ALA A 108 -4.31 -19.26 -21.96
N ILE A 109 -4.95 -20.18 -21.26
CA ILE A 109 -5.15 -20.08 -19.81
C ILE A 109 -4.37 -21.18 -19.11
N ILE A 110 -3.46 -20.79 -18.22
CA ILE A 110 -2.70 -21.70 -17.36
C ILE A 110 -2.89 -21.19 -15.91
N ALA A 111 -3.87 -21.73 -15.23
CA ALA A 111 -4.22 -21.30 -13.88
C ALA A 111 -4.66 -22.51 -13.02
N SER A 112 -3.97 -22.71 -11.89
CA SER A 112 -4.39 -23.67 -10.88
C SER A 112 -5.65 -23.19 -10.16
N ARG A 113 -6.48 -24.12 -9.68
CA ARG A 113 -7.60 -23.71 -8.83
C ARG A 113 -7.08 -23.09 -7.55
N THR A 114 -7.65 -21.98 -7.15
CA THR A 114 -7.19 -21.20 -5.97
C THR A 114 -7.07 -22.04 -4.70
N LYS A 115 -7.95 -23.04 -4.52
CA LYS A 115 -7.90 -23.95 -3.36
C LYS A 115 -6.66 -24.85 -3.33
N ASP A 116 -5.98 -25.02 -4.45
CA ASP A 116 -4.82 -25.89 -4.60
C ASP A 116 -3.50 -25.12 -4.43
N ILE A 117 -3.53 -23.78 -4.39
CA ILE A 117 -2.37 -22.91 -4.19
C ILE A 117 -1.78 -23.13 -2.78
N ARG A 118 -0.56 -23.66 -2.71
CA ARG A 118 0.16 -23.95 -1.46
C ARG A 118 1.48 -23.19 -1.34
N THR A 119 2.09 -22.88 -2.46
CA THR A 119 3.44 -22.32 -2.50
C THR A 119 3.42 -20.85 -2.08
N PHE A 120 4.30 -20.50 -1.15
CA PHE A 120 4.65 -19.12 -0.88
C PHE A 120 5.83 -18.76 -1.76
N SER A 121 5.68 -17.69 -2.52
CA SER A 121 6.77 -17.16 -3.34
C SER A 121 7.22 -15.84 -2.75
N PRO A 122 8.40 -15.82 -2.12
CA PRO A 122 8.98 -14.61 -1.60
C PRO A 122 9.24 -13.62 -2.75
N SER A 123 9.10 -12.36 -2.48
CA SER A 123 9.47 -11.30 -3.43
C SER A 123 9.85 -10.04 -2.65
N CYS A 124 10.94 -9.43 -3.08
CA CYS A 124 11.34 -8.10 -2.66
C CYS A 124 11.49 -7.23 -3.90
N SER A 125 11.05 -5.98 -3.83
CA SER A 125 11.31 -5.04 -4.93
C SER A 125 12.80 -4.66 -4.92
N ALA A 126 13.48 -4.86 -6.04
CA ALA A 126 14.93 -4.64 -6.17
C ALA A 126 15.29 -3.37 -6.96
N ASP A 127 14.31 -2.73 -7.58
CA ASP A 127 14.56 -1.61 -8.50
C ASP A 127 14.72 -0.27 -7.77
N ASP A 128 15.21 0.75 -8.48
CA ASP A 128 15.58 2.14 -8.15
C ASP A 128 14.68 2.91 -7.14
N ARG A 129 14.08 2.22 -6.20
CA ARG A 129 13.20 2.81 -5.17
C ARG A 129 13.92 2.94 -3.85
N THR A 130 13.70 4.05 -3.21
CA THR A 130 14.16 4.29 -1.84
C THR A 130 13.54 3.33 -0.83
N ARG A 131 12.29 2.89 -1.07
CA ARG A 131 11.58 1.93 -0.21
C ARG A 131 11.45 0.58 -0.89
N HIS A 132 11.95 -0.47 -0.27
CA HIS A 132 11.87 -1.85 -0.73
C HIS A 132 10.67 -2.56 -0.11
N PHE A 133 9.91 -3.28 -0.91
CA PHE A 133 8.71 -3.98 -0.44
C PHE A 133 9.02 -5.47 -0.29
N LEU A 134 9.12 -5.93 0.96
CA LEU A 134 9.34 -7.33 1.30
C LEU A 134 8.02 -8.03 1.56
N LYS A 135 7.64 -8.94 0.66
CA LYS A 135 6.44 -9.75 0.84
C LYS A 135 6.72 -10.87 1.83
N VAL A 136 6.12 -10.79 3.03
CA VAL A 136 6.29 -11.77 4.11
C VAL A 136 5.15 -12.79 4.18
N GLN A 137 3.95 -12.44 3.65
CA GLN A 137 2.74 -13.25 3.75
C GLN A 137 1.89 -13.09 2.49
N ASP A 138 1.09 -14.11 2.12
CA ASP A 138 0.15 -14.08 1.01
C ASP A 138 -1.11 -14.93 1.33
N GLY A 139 -2.23 -14.62 0.65
CA GLY A 139 -3.52 -15.25 0.92
C GLY A 139 -4.17 -14.79 2.23
N CYS A 140 -5.40 -15.24 2.50
CA CYS A 140 -6.14 -14.84 3.70
C CYS A 140 -7.21 -15.86 4.09
N ASP A 141 -7.36 -16.13 5.39
CA ASP A 141 -8.32 -17.05 5.97
C ASP A 141 -9.53 -16.36 6.62
N TYR A 142 -9.70 -15.05 6.44
CA TYR A 142 -10.78 -14.31 7.09
C TYR A 142 -12.12 -14.45 6.39
N PHE A 143 -12.15 -14.54 5.08
CA PHE A 143 -13.39 -14.63 4.31
C PHE A 143 -14.41 -13.55 4.68
N CYS A 144 -13.95 -12.30 4.81
CA CYS A 144 -14.84 -11.17 5.03
C CYS A 144 -15.93 -11.13 3.96
N SER A 145 -17.16 -10.74 4.33
CA SER A 145 -18.34 -10.89 3.46
C SER A 145 -18.21 -10.20 2.10
N TYR A 146 -17.43 -9.14 2.02
CA TYR A 146 -17.23 -8.30 0.82
C TYR A 146 -15.97 -8.66 0.01
N CYS A 147 -15.07 -9.48 0.57
CA CYS A 147 -13.71 -9.62 0.06
C CYS A 147 -13.56 -10.78 -0.93
N THR A 148 -12.87 -10.53 -2.05
CA THR A 148 -12.56 -11.55 -3.07
C THR A 148 -11.15 -12.12 -2.94
N ILE A 149 -10.32 -11.59 -2.07
CA ILE A 149 -8.90 -11.98 -1.94
C ILE A 149 -8.71 -13.48 -1.63
N PRO A 150 -9.47 -14.11 -0.70
CA PRO A 150 -9.34 -15.56 -0.47
C PRO A 150 -9.61 -16.40 -1.73
N PHE A 151 -10.47 -15.89 -2.62
CA PHE A 151 -10.80 -16.57 -3.88
C PHE A 151 -9.75 -16.33 -4.98
N ALA A 152 -9.00 -15.22 -4.89
CA ALA A 152 -7.92 -14.90 -5.82
C ALA A 152 -6.57 -15.48 -5.40
N ARG A 153 -6.26 -15.40 -4.10
CA ARG A 153 -4.92 -15.71 -3.58
C ARG A 153 -4.85 -16.96 -2.71
N GLY A 154 -6.01 -17.55 -2.35
CA GLY A 154 -6.08 -18.75 -1.54
C GLY A 154 -5.84 -18.51 -0.05
N ARG A 155 -5.49 -19.60 0.65
CA ARG A 155 -5.25 -19.61 2.08
C ARG A 155 -4.01 -18.82 2.48
N SER A 156 -4.00 -18.35 3.74
CA SER A 156 -2.85 -17.68 4.34
C SER A 156 -1.62 -18.58 4.33
N ARG A 157 -0.50 -18.07 3.85
CA ARG A 157 0.81 -18.72 3.79
C ARG A 157 1.93 -17.70 3.87
N ASN A 158 3.09 -18.12 4.33
CA ASN A 158 4.23 -17.23 4.57
C ASN A 158 5.54 -17.94 4.26
N GLY A 159 6.62 -17.17 4.11
CA GLY A 159 7.98 -17.69 4.12
C GLY A 159 8.49 -17.96 5.55
N THR A 160 9.65 -18.56 5.67
CA THR A 160 10.33 -18.71 6.97
C THR A 160 11.02 -17.41 7.37
N ILE A 161 11.22 -17.18 8.68
CA ILE A 161 12.00 -16.05 9.19
C ILE A 161 13.38 -16.02 8.53
N ALA A 162 14.07 -17.16 8.45
CA ALA A 162 15.39 -17.23 7.82
C ALA A 162 15.38 -16.74 6.35
N SER A 163 14.33 -17.06 5.57
CA SER A 163 14.22 -16.57 4.20
C SER A 163 13.92 -15.07 4.12
N MET A 164 13.18 -14.53 5.09
CA MET A 164 12.88 -13.08 5.14
C MET A 164 14.12 -12.28 5.54
N VAL A 165 14.86 -12.76 6.55
CA VAL A 165 16.13 -12.15 6.97
C VAL A 165 17.13 -12.11 5.80
N LYS A 166 17.30 -13.24 5.09
CA LYS A 166 18.19 -13.30 3.92
C LYS A 166 17.84 -12.25 2.87
N GLN A 167 16.56 -12.08 2.56
CA GLN A 167 16.12 -11.04 1.61
C GLN A 167 16.38 -9.61 2.13
N ALA A 168 16.21 -9.38 3.42
CA ALA A 168 16.54 -8.09 4.02
C ALA A 168 18.04 -7.79 3.99
N GLU A 169 18.90 -8.81 4.21
CA GLU A 169 20.35 -8.71 4.05
C GLU A 169 20.75 -8.42 2.58
N GLU A 170 20.09 -9.04 1.62
CA GLU A 170 20.28 -8.75 0.19
C GLU A 170 19.93 -7.29 -0.15
N VAL A 171 18.83 -6.76 0.41
CA VAL A 171 18.47 -5.35 0.26
C VAL A 171 19.53 -4.44 0.88
N ALA A 172 20.00 -4.76 2.09
CA ALA A 172 21.02 -4.00 2.78
C ALA A 172 22.34 -3.97 2.00
N SER A 173 22.78 -5.13 1.48
CA SER A 173 24.02 -5.25 0.68
C SER A 173 23.98 -4.45 -0.62
N ASN A 174 22.78 -4.24 -1.17
CA ASN A 174 22.54 -3.40 -2.35
C ASN A 174 22.30 -1.91 -2.01
N GLY A 175 22.52 -1.51 -0.75
CA GLY A 175 22.40 -0.12 -0.32
C GLY A 175 20.97 0.35 -0.01
N GLY A 176 20.00 -0.57 0.04
CA GLY A 176 18.64 -0.26 0.47
C GLY A 176 18.58 0.18 1.93
N LYS A 177 17.82 1.21 2.25
CA LYS A 177 17.74 1.83 3.58
C LYS A 177 16.42 1.53 4.30
N GLU A 178 15.33 1.43 3.58
CA GLU A 178 13.99 1.21 4.15
C GLU A 178 13.32 -0.01 3.52
N ILE A 179 12.79 -0.89 4.37
CA ILE A 179 11.98 -2.04 3.97
C ILE A 179 10.56 -1.89 4.53
N VAL A 180 9.57 -2.05 3.65
CA VAL A 180 8.16 -2.13 4.02
C VAL A 180 7.73 -3.60 4.00
N LEU A 181 7.32 -4.13 5.14
CA LEU A 181 6.78 -5.48 5.24
C LEU A 181 5.39 -5.51 4.61
N THR A 182 5.19 -6.34 3.60
CA THR A 182 3.95 -6.42 2.85
C THR A 182 3.32 -7.80 2.86
N GLY A 183 2.02 -7.83 2.69
CA GLY A 183 1.23 -9.06 2.59
C GLY A 183 -0.24 -8.73 2.42
N VAL A 184 -1.07 -9.76 2.45
CA VAL A 184 -2.54 -9.62 2.46
C VAL A 184 -3.06 -9.43 3.89
N ASN A 185 -2.47 -10.16 4.82
CA ASN A 185 -2.74 -10.09 6.26
C ASN A 185 -1.46 -10.50 7.01
N ILE A 186 -0.55 -9.54 7.16
CA ILE A 186 0.80 -9.83 7.67
C ILE A 186 0.81 -10.37 9.09
N GLY A 187 -0.19 -10.05 9.91
CA GLY A 187 -0.32 -10.59 11.26
C GLY A 187 -0.60 -12.11 11.30
N ASP A 188 -0.98 -12.71 10.17
CA ASP A 188 -1.10 -14.16 10.00
C ASP A 188 0.26 -14.84 9.72
N PHE A 189 1.36 -14.11 9.70
CA PHE A 189 2.70 -14.68 9.51
C PHE A 189 2.96 -15.81 10.51
N GLY A 190 3.56 -16.88 10.02
CA GLY A 190 3.89 -18.05 10.83
C GLY A 190 2.85 -19.18 10.80
N LYS A 191 1.62 -18.94 10.34
CA LYS A 191 0.60 -19.99 10.29
C LYS A 191 1.00 -21.24 9.51
N SER A 192 1.80 -21.09 8.45
CA SER A 192 2.27 -22.21 7.63
C SER A 192 3.61 -22.78 8.06
N THR A 193 4.38 -22.08 8.91
CA THR A 193 5.73 -22.47 9.34
C THR A 193 5.84 -22.75 10.83
N GLY A 194 4.84 -22.39 11.64
CA GLY A 194 4.88 -22.51 13.11
C GLY A 194 5.66 -21.39 13.80
N GLU A 195 6.09 -20.38 13.07
CA GLU A 195 6.74 -19.17 13.57
C GLU A 195 5.69 -18.10 13.98
N THR A 196 6.08 -16.94 14.46
CA THR A 196 5.18 -15.84 14.81
C THR A 196 5.59 -14.52 14.17
N PHE A 197 4.65 -13.59 14.05
CA PHE A 197 4.96 -12.25 13.54
C PHE A 197 5.92 -11.49 14.45
N ILE A 198 5.83 -11.67 15.78
CA ILE A 198 6.76 -11.03 16.72
C ILE A 198 8.18 -11.58 16.55
N ASP A 199 8.35 -12.88 16.32
CA ASP A 199 9.67 -13.46 16.07
C ASP A 199 10.27 -12.94 14.76
N LEU A 200 9.43 -12.73 13.73
CA LEU A 200 9.87 -12.13 12.48
C LEU A 200 10.41 -10.71 12.69
N ILE A 201 9.65 -9.84 13.38
CA ILE A 201 10.08 -8.45 13.55
C ILE A 201 11.30 -8.34 14.45
N ARG A 202 11.46 -9.22 15.44
CA ARG A 202 12.69 -9.33 16.24
C ARG A 202 13.91 -9.71 15.39
N ALA A 203 13.76 -10.71 14.55
CA ALA A 203 14.86 -11.16 13.68
C ALA A 203 15.24 -10.10 12.63
N LEU A 204 14.27 -9.38 12.08
CA LEU A 204 14.53 -8.29 11.13
C LEU A 204 15.20 -7.09 11.80
N ASP A 205 14.90 -6.78 13.06
CA ASP A 205 15.53 -5.67 13.79
C ASP A 205 17.05 -5.85 13.98
N GLU A 206 17.54 -7.09 13.91
CA GLU A 206 18.97 -7.40 14.00
C GLU A 206 19.72 -7.29 12.66
N VAL A 207 19.04 -7.13 11.52
CA VAL A 207 19.68 -7.03 10.21
C VAL A 207 20.43 -5.71 10.09
N GLU A 208 21.75 -5.78 9.94
CA GLU A 208 22.60 -4.60 9.77
C GLU A 208 22.45 -4.00 8.37
N GLY A 209 22.61 -2.67 8.25
CA GLY A 209 22.52 -1.92 7.01
C GLY A 209 21.13 -1.38 6.69
N ILE A 210 20.06 -2.00 7.19
CA ILE A 210 18.70 -1.42 7.08
C ILE A 210 18.53 -0.37 8.18
N VAL A 211 18.13 0.82 7.75
CA VAL A 211 17.89 1.96 8.66
C VAL A 211 16.49 1.89 9.24
N ARG A 212 15.50 1.40 8.44
CA ARG A 212 14.10 1.50 8.81
C ARG A 212 13.27 0.35 8.25
N TYR A 213 12.42 -0.22 9.12
CA TYR A 213 11.31 -1.10 8.72
C TYR A 213 9.98 -0.41 8.93
N ARG A 214 9.02 -0.63 8.01
CA ARG A 214 7.61 -0.24 8.20
C ARG A 214 6.71 -1.47 8.16
N ILE A 215 5.78 -1.51 9.09
CA ILE A 215 4.70 -2.48 9.11
C ILE A 215 3.59 -1.93 8.19
N SER A 216 3.21 -2.69 7.13
CA SER A 216 2.04 -2.35 6.34
C SER A 216 0.74 -2.75 7.05
N SER A 217 -0.35 -2.96 6.32
CA SER A 217 -1.66 -3.25 6.91
C SER A 217 -1.65 -4.52 7.78
N ILE A 218 -2.00 -4.36 9.05
CA ILE A 218 -2.12 -5.46 10.03
C ILE A 218 -3.48 -5.40 10.75
N GLU A 219 -4.18 -6.53 10.76
CA GLU A 219 -5.50 -6.63 11.38
C GLU A 219 -5.46 -6.33 12.89
N PRO A 220 -6.45 -5.58 13.45
CA PRO A 220 -6.45 -5.16 14.85
C PRO A 220 -6.33 -6.30 15.87
N ASN A 221 -6.93 -7.45 15.55
CA ASN A 221 -6.88 -8.63 16.41
C ASN A 221 -5.61 -9.47 16.25
N LEU A 222 -4.72 -9.13 15.33
CA LEU A 222 -3.45 -9.82 15.10
C LEU A 222 -2.23 -9.01 15.54
N ILE A 223 -2.37 -7.70 15.69
CA ILE A 223 -1.33 -6.90 16.33
C ILE A 223 -1.41 -7.09 17.85
N THR A 224 -0.44 -7.80 18.42
CA THR A 224 -0.35 -8.02 19.86
C THR A 224 0.22 -6.80 20.57
N ASP A 225 -0.09 -6.63 21.86
CA ASP A 225 0.49 -5.57 22.67
C ASP A 225 2.01 -5.74 22.77
N GLU A 226 2.50 -7.00 22.84
CA GLU A 226 3.93 -7.32 22.79
C GLU A 226 4.60 -6.80 21.50
N ALA A 227 3.95 -6.92 20.35
CA ALA A 227 4.48 -6.38 19.09
C ALA A 227 4.49 -4.84 19.09
N ILE A 228 3.49 -4.20 19.70
CA ILE A 228 3.44 -2.74 19.86
C ILE A 228 4.58 -2.27 20.79
N ASP A 229 4.75 -2.93 21.94
CA ASP A 229 5.82 -2.60 22.89
C ASP A 229 7.22 -2.84 22.28
N PHE A 230 7.38 -3.89 21.48
CA PHE A 230 8.62 -4.14 20.74
C PHE A 230 8.93 -3.02 19.76
N VAL A 231 7.97 -2.60 18.93
CA VAL A 231 8.14 -1.49 17.97
C VAL A 231 8.52 -0.20 18.69
N ALA A 232 7.92 0.07 19.87
CA ALA A 232 8.25 1.25 20.67
C ALA A 232 9.70 1.27 21.18
N CYS A 233 10.30 0.10 21.39
CA CYS A 233 11.70 -0.05 21.87
C CYS A 233 12.70 -0.33 20.75
N SER A 234 12.22 -0.65 19.54
CA SER A 234 13.06 -1.00 18.40
C SER A 234 13.87 0.21 17.90
N ARG A 235 15.07 -0.09 17.40
CA ARG A 235 15.92 0.92 16.76
C ARG A 235 15.59 1.14 15.29
N ARG A 236 14.96 0.14 14.65
CA ARG A 236 14.73 0.14 13.19
C ARG A 236 13.26 0.15 12.80
N PHE A 237 12.35 -0.34 13.66
CA PHE A 237 10.93 -0.28 13.32
C PHE A 237 10.38 1.14 13.51
N ALA A 238 9.81 1.66 12.43
CA ALA A 238 9.26 3.02 12.41
C ALA A 238 7.98 3.11 13.27
N PRO A 239 7.75 4.23 14.00
CA PRO A 239 6.51 4.49 14.71
C PRO A 239 5.39 4.83 13.73
N HIS A 240 5.02 3.84 12.92
CA HIS A 240 4.04 3.94 11.85
C HIS A 240 3.22 2.66 11.79
N PHE A 241 1.91 2.80 11.89
CA PHE A 241 0.96 1.70 11.82
C PHE A 241 -0.11 1.98 10.78
N HIS A 242 -0.52 0.92 10.08
CA HIS A 242 -1.66 0.93 9.20
C HIS A 242 -2.61 -0.19 9.65
N ILE A 243 -3.78 0.20 10.19
CA ILE A 243 -4.70 -0.72 10.85
C ILE A 243 -6.09 -0.59 10.23
N PRO A 244 -6.61 -1.62 9.53
CA PRO A 244 -7.90 -1.54 8.88
C PRO A 244 -9.04 -1.63 9.90
N LEU A 245 -9.78 -0.53 10.09
CA LEU A 245 -11.01 -0.48 10.89
C LEU A 245 -12.20 -1.03 10.11
N GLN A 246 -12.28 -0.71 8.83
CA GLN A 246 -13.36 -0.99 7.89
C GLN A 246 -14.67 -0.26 8.21
N SER A 247 -15.17 -0.28 9.44
CA SER A 247 -16.32 0.49 9.91
C SER A 247 -16.22 0.79 11.41
N GLY A 248 -16.70 1.94 11.84
CA GLY A 248 -16.81 2.29 13.26
C GLY A 248 -18.15 1.89 13.90
N SER A 249 -18.98 1.06 13.25
CA SER A 249 -20.20 0.48 13.80
C SER A 249 -20.04 -1.04 13.95
N ASP A 250 -20.28 -1.56 15.16
CA ASP A 250 -20.15 -3.00 15.45
C ASP A 250 -21.18 -3.85 14.68
N GLU A 251 -22.35 -3.29 14.38
CA GLU A 251 -23.34 -3.94 13.52
C GLU A 251 -22.76 -4.17 12.11
N VAL A 252 -22.17 -3.15 11.52
CA VAL A 252 -21.54 -3.25 10.18
C VAL A 252 -20.33 -4.18 10.22
N LEU A 253 -19.48 -4.10 11.25
CA LEU A 253 -18.33 -5.01 11.41
C LEU A 253 -18.79 -6.48 11.47
N LYS A 254 -19.87 -6.78 12.16
CA LYS A 254 -20.48 -8.11 12.21
C LYS A 254 -21.01 -8.55 10.84
N LEU A 255 -21.67 -7.68 10.09
CA LEU A 255 -22.13 -7.94 8.73
C LEU A 255 -20.94 -8.19 7.78
N MET A 256 -19.84 -7.47 7.98
CA MET A 256 -18.56 -7.66 7.26
C MET A 256 -17.82 -8.95 7.67
N ARG A 257 -18.25 -9.63 8.74
CA ARG A 257 -17.57 -10.79 9.36
C ARG A 257 -16.17 -10.45 9.84
N ARG A 258 -16.01 -9.27 10.46
CA ARG A 258 -14.75 -8.90 11.09
C ARG A 258 -14.56 -9.67 12.40
N ARG A 259 -13.30 -9.90 12.78
CA ARG A 259 -12.93 -10.68 13.99
C ARG A 259 -12.54 -9.78 15.15
N TYR A 260 -13.01 -8.56 15.13
CA TYR A 260 -12.83 -7.53 16.17
C TYR A 260 -14.06 -6.61 16.18
N ASP A 261 -14.18 -5.86 17.24
CA ASP A 261 -15.16 -4.82 17.46
C ASP A 261 -14.50 -3.44 17.66
N THR A 262 -15.30 -2.41 17.86
CA THR A 262 -14.84 -1.05 18.10
C THR A 262 -14.06 -0.92 19.41
N ILE A 263 -14.38 -1.72 20.43
CA ILE A 263 -13.69 -1.73 21.73
C ILE A 263 -12.25 -2.19 21.57
N LEU A 264 -12.03 -3.35 20.91
CA LEU A 264 -10.69 -3.86 20.63
C LEU A 264 -9.90 -2.86 19.79
N PHE A 265 -10.53 -2.30 18.75
CA PHE A 265 -9.86 -1.35 17.87
C PHE A 265 -9.36 -0.13 18.66
N ARG A 266 -10.23 0.49 19.47
CA ARG A 266 -9.89 1.62 20.34
C ARG A 266 -8.74 1.28 21.28
N HIS A 267 -8.80 0.13 21.93
CA HIS A 267 -7.72 -0.34 22.81
C HIS A 267 -6.37 -0.37 22.10
N LYS A 268 -6.31 -0.85 20.85
CA LYS A 268 -5.05 -0.88 20.08
C LYS A 268 -4.54 0.52 19.75
N ILE A 269 -5.41 1.45 19.37
CA ILE A 269 -5.04 2.85 19.13
C ILE A 269 -4.48 3.48 20.40
N GLU A 270 -5.19 3.34 21.53
CA GLU A 270 -4.80 3.88 22.82
C GLU A 270 -3.46 3.29 23.29
N LYS A 271 -3.26 1.96 23.17
CA LYS A 271 -2.00 1.30 23.51
C LYS A 271 -0.83 1.82 22.66
N ILE A 272 -1.01 2.00 21.35
CA ILE A 272 0.03 2.58 20.48
C ILE A 272 0.37 4.00 20.92
N LYS A 273 -0.64 4.84 21.17
CA LYS A 273 -0.43 6.23 21.58
C LYS A 273 0.13 6.39 22.98
N GLU A 274 -0.16 5.45 23.89
CA GLU A 274 0.44 5.40 25.22
C GLU A 274 1.96 5.22 25.15
N VAL A 275 2.43 4.26 24.34
CA VAL A 275 3.88 3.94 24.28
C VAL A 275 4.61 4.74 23.20
N MET A 276 3.92 5.23 22.18
CA MET A 276 4.46 6.03 21.06
C MET A 276 3.51 7.19 20.72
N PRO A 277 3.45 8.27 21.51
CA PRO A 277 2.52 9.40 21.26
C PRO A 277 2.68 10.05 19.89
N HIS A 278 3.90 10.00 19.33
CA HIS A 278 4.28 10.55 18.02
C HIS A 278 4.04 9.59 16.85
N ALA A 279 3.51 8.39 17.09
CA ALA A 279 3.29 7.41 16.03
C ALA A 279 2.22 7.89 15.04
N PHE A 280 2.48 7.67 13.74
CA PHE A 280 1.47 7.80 12.71
C PHE A 280 0.57 6.55 12.70
N ILE A 281 -0.74 6.77 12.68
CA ILE A 281 -1.73 5.70 12.57
C ILE A 281 -2.65 5.99 11.39
N GLY A 282 -2.47 5.25 10.31
CA GLY A 282 -3.36 5.22 9.15
C GLY A 282 -4.46 4.17 9.31
N VAL A 283 -5.68 4.49 8.90
CA VAL A 283 -6.86 3.64 9.11
C VAL A 283 -7.68 3.50 7.84
N ASP A 284 -7.94 2.26 7.41
CA ASP A 284 -8.83 2.00 6.28
C ASP A 284 -10.30 1.95 6.72
N VAL A 285 -11.18 2.58 5.94
CA VAL A 285 -12.63 2.57 6.16
C VAL A 285 -13.35 2.36 4.83
N ILE A 286 -14.35 1.49 4.82
CA ILE A 286 -15.24 1.25 3.67
C ILE A 286 -16.60 1.86 3.95
N VAL A 287 -17.05 2.73 3.06
CA VAL A 287 -18.33 3.45 3.17
C VAL A 287 -19.38 2.86 2.22
N GLY A 288 -20.59 2.77 2.70
CA GLY A 288 -21.74 2.36 1.89
C GLY A 288 -21.79 0.87 1.62
N THR A 289 -21.33 0.06 2.56
CA THR A 289 -21.52 -1.39 2.51
C THR A 289 -22.97 -1.78 2.62
N ARG A 290 -23.34 -2.94 2.13
CA ARG A 290 -24.71 -3.42 2.32
C ARG A 290 -24.98 -3.59 3.80
N GLY A 291 -26.17 -3.15 4.25
CA GLY A 291 -26.59 -3.13 5.64
C GLY A 291 -26.15 -1.89 6.43
N GLU A 292 -25.35 -0.98 5.86
CA GLU A 292 -24.96 0.28 6.51
C GLU A 292 -26.12 1.28 6.48
N THR A 293 -26.89 1.36 7.55
CA THR A 293 -27.95 2.37 7.73
C THR A 293 -27.38 3.75 8.02
N ASP A 294 -28.22 4.80 8.03
CA ASP A 294 -27.77 6.14 8.42
C ASP A 294 -27.32 6.16 9.90
N THR A 295 -28.00 5.41 10.76
CA THR A 295 -27.61 5.27 12.18
C THR A 295 -26.22 4.64 12.30
N CYS A 296 -25.96 3.53 11.59
CA CYS A 296 -24.66 2.86 11.59
C CYS A 296 -23.54 3.79 11.07
N PHE A 297 -23.84 4.60 10.05
CA PHE A 297 -22.86 5.56 9.53
C PHE A 297 -22.55 6.66 10.55
N GLU A 298 -23.56 7.24 11.24
CA GLU A 298 -23.35 8.26 12.27
C GLU A 298 -22.58 7.71 13.48
N GLU A 299 -22.86 6.48 13.91
CA GLU A 299 -22.05 5.77 14.91
C GLU A 299 -20.60 5.67 14.46
N ALA A 300 -20.38 5.19 13.23
CA ALA A 300 -19.04 5.02 12.66
C ALA A 300 -18.29 6.36 12.57
N ARG A 301 -18.94 7.42 12.08
CA ARG A 301 -18.38 8.77 11.98
C ARG A 301 -17.97 9.31 13.36
N THR A 302 -18.86 9.22 14.34
CA THR A 302 -18.60 9.67 15.71
C THR A 302 -17.47 8.89 16.36
N PHE A 303 -17.45 7.57 16.19
CA PHE A 303 -16.36 6.72 16.68
C PHE A 303 -15.02 7.12 16.09
N ILE A 304 -14.93 7.24 14.75
CA ILE A 304 -13.71 7.62 14.03
C ILE A 304 -13.22 9.01 14.46
N GLU A 305 -14.13 9.97 14.62
CA GLU A 305 -13.78 11.32 15.06
C GLU A 305 -13.15 11.33 16.46
N SER A 306 -13.61 10.44 17.35
CA SER A 306 -13.11 10.31 18.72
C SER A 306 -11.74 9.63 18.86
N LEU A 307 -11.22 8.98 17.81
CA LEU A 307 -9.95 8.26 17.85
C LEU A 307 -8.75 9.20 17.63
N ASP A 308 -7.65 8.95 18.34
CA ASP A 308 -6.36 9.61 18.06
C ASP A 308 -5.61 8.89 16.94
N ILE A 309 -6.05 9.11 15.71
CA ILE A 309 -5.47 8.60 14.48
C ILE A 309 -4.97 9.73 13.59
N SER A 310 -4.04 9.45 12.68
CA SER A 310 -3.40 10.47 11.87
C SER A 310 -4.07 10.68 10.51
N GLN A 311 -4.59 9.60 9.91
CA GLN A 311 -5.19 9.67 8.56
C GLN A 311 -6.20 8.54 8.34
N LEU A 312 -7.22 8.82 7.52
CA LEU A 312 -8.14 7.80 7.00
C LEU A 312 -7.87 7.55 5.52
N HIS A 313 -7.96 6.29 5.13
CA HIS A 313 -8.08 5.87 3.75
C HIS A 313 -9.52 5.43 3.52
N VAL A 314 -10.29 6.28 2.85
CA VAL A 314 -11.73 6.09 2.67
C VAL A 314 -12.03 5.45 1.33
N PHE A 315 -12.64 4.27 1.36
CA PHE A 315 -13.03 3.50 0.19
C PHE A 315 -14.55 3.45 0.06
N SER A 316 -15.07 3.75 -1.12
CA SER A 316 -16.46 3.46 -1.43
C SER A 316 -16.63 1.96 -1.71
N TYR A 317 -17.60 1.34 -1.05
CA TYR A 317 -17.90 -0.08 -1.28
C TYR A 317 -18.24 -0.37 -2.74
N SER A 318 -17.55 -1.37 -3.27
CA SER A 318 -17.76 -1.90 -4.62
C SER A 318 -18.30 -3.33 -4.53
N GLU A 319 -19.47 -3.57 -5.10
CA GLU A 319 -20.05 -4.90 -5.16
C GLU A 319 -19.19 -5.83 -6.00
N ARG A 320 -18.99 -7.05 -5.50
CA ARG A 320 -18.19 -8.07 -6.18
C ARG A 320 -19.00 -9.36 -6.35
N PRO A 321 -19.10 -9.90 -7.57
CA PRO A 321 -19.79 -11.16 -7.81
C PRO A 321 -19.24 -12.30 -6.94
N GLY A 322 -20.12 -13.14 -6.43
CA GLY A 322 -19.75 -14.29 -5.60
C GLY A 322 -19.48 -13.99 -4.13
N THR A 323 -19.50 -12.73 -3.71
CA THR A 323 -19.30 -12.34 -2.30
C THR A 323 -20.58 -12.52 -1.48
N GLN A 324 -20.42 -12.83 -0.19
CA GLN A 324 -21.57 -13.01 0.73
C GLN A 324 -22.28 -11.67 1.01
N ALA A 325 -21.60 -10.56 0.88
CA ALA A 325 -22.17 -9.22 1.07
C ALA A 325 -23.37 -8.98 0.15
N LEU A 326 -23.41 -9.57 -1.05
CA LEU A 326 -24.53 -9.42 -1.98
C LEU A 326 -25.87 -10.01 -1.46
N LYS A 327 -25.81 -10.84 -0.42
CA LYS A 327 -27.00 -11.44 0.24
C LYS A 327 -27.53 -10.58 1.38
N ILE A 328 -26.84 -9.50 1.73
CA ILE A 328 -27.27 -8.56 2.77
C ILE A 328 -28.23 -7.56 2.13
N ASP A 329 -29.38 -7.39 2.77
CA ASP A 329 -30.35 -6.39 2.35
C ASP A 329 -29.84 -4.96 2.61
N HIS A 330 -30.61 -3.95 2.28
CA HIS A 330 -30.26 -2.53 2.38
C HIS A 330 -29.02 -2.15 1.58
N VAL A 331 -29.26 -1.71 0.37
CA VAL A 331 -28.23 -1.19 -0.54
C VAL A 331 -28.14 0.32 -0.41
N VAL A 332 -26.96 0.83 -0.11
CA VAL A 332 -26.71 2.28 -0.07
C VAL A 332 -26.55 2.79 -1.50
N ASP A 333 -27.28 3.84 -1.86
CA ASP A 333 -27.21 4.43 -3.20
C ASP A 333 -25.89 5.19 -3.44
N PRO A 334 -25.48 5.38 -4.70
CA PRO A 334 -24.20 6.03 -5.03
C PRO A 334 -24.07 7.46 -4.52
N LYS A 335 -25.15 8.23 -4.45
CA LYS A 335 -25.12 9.63 -3.99
C LYS A 335 -24.86 9.68 -2.48
N THR A 336 -25.53 8.82 -1.72
CA THR A 336 -25.30 8.65 -0.28
C THR A 336 -23.88 8.17 0.02
N LYS A 337 -23.37 7.16 -0.73
CA LYS A 337 -21.97 6.72 -0.60
C LYS A 337 -20.99 7.88 -0.81
N HIS A 338 -21.20 8.67 -1.86
CA HIS A 338 -20.33 9.82 -2.13
C HIS A 338 -20.37 10.84 -0.99
N ALA A 339 -21.57 11.21 -0.51
CA ALA A 339 -21.72 12.17 0.57
C ALA A 339 -21.07 11.69 1.88
N ARG A 340 -21.24 10.40 2.23
CA ARG A 340 -20.59 9.79 3.40
C ARG A 340 -19.07 9.75 3.25
N SER A 341 -18.57 9.39 2.07
CA SER A 341 -17.13 9.38 1.79
C SER A 341 -16.52 10.76 1.96
N GLN A 342 -17.21 11.82 1.48
CA GLN A 342 -16.71 13.19 1.63
C GLN A 342 -16.59 13.61 3.09
N GLN A 343 -17.59 13.28 3.92
CA GLN A 343 -17.54 13.58 5.36
C GLN A 343 -16.34 12.92 6.06
N LEU A 344 -16.02 11.66 5.71
CA LEU A 344 -14.87 10.98 6.28
C LEU A 344 -13.54 11.52 5.73
N LEU A 345 -13.48 11.93 4.47
CA LEU A 345 -12.30 12.60 3.89
C LEU A 345 -12.03 13.92 4.59
N ASP A 346 -13.07 14.72 4.89
CA ASP A 346 -12.92 15.98 5.64
C ASP A 346 -12.38 15.74 7.06
N ILE A 347 -12.78 14.63 7.71
CA ILE A 347 -12.20 14.21 9.00
C ILE A 347 -10.74 13.81 8.83
N SER A 348 -10.42 13.03 7.78
CA SER A 348 -9.07 12.61 7.47
C SER A 348 -8.13 13.80 7.31
N ASP A 349 -8.54 14.79 6.52
CA ASP A 349 -7.74 15.98 6.24
C ASP A 349 -7.46 16.79 7.53
N ARG A 350 -8.49 16.99 8.37
CA ARG A 350 -8.29 17.66 9.66
C ARG A 350 -7.32 16.92 10.58
N LYS A 351 -7.44 15.59 10.66
CA LYS A 351 -6.55 14.75 11.49
C LYS A 351 -5.11 14.77 10.97
N LEU A 352 -4.93 14.67 9.66
CA LEU A 352 -3.60 14.71 9.03
C LEU A 352 -2.92 16.06 9.26
N HIS A 353 -3.66 17.16 9.07
CA HIS A 353 -3.17 18.51 9.34
C HIS A 353 -2.78 18.67 10.81
N ALA A 354 -3.64 18.27 11.76
CA ALA A 354 -3.34 18.33 13.18
C ALA A 354 -2.10 17.51 13.55
N PHE A 355 -1.94 16.32 12.95
CA PHE A 355 -0.77 15.48 13.15
C PHE A 355 0.51 16.17 12.66
N TYR A 356 0.50 16.78 11.49
CA TYR A 356 1.67 17.50 10.96
C TYR A 356 2.00 18.74 11.80
N GLU A 357 0.98 19.53 12.18
CA GLU A 357 1.14 20.74 13.00
C GLU A 357 1.75 20.44 14.37
N ALA A 358 1.37 19.32 14.98
CA ALA A 358 1.95 18.90 16.27
C ALA A 358 3.46 18.59 16.20
N HIS A 359 4.01 18.41 15.00
CA HIS A 359 5.43 18.10 14.79
C HIS A 359 6.25 19.30 14.29
N ILE A 360 5.63 20.44 14.01
CA ILE A 360 6.35 21.65 13.60
C ILE A 360 7.32 22.08 14.72
N GLY A 361 8.53 22.45 14.35
CA GLY A 361 9.61 22.81 15.26
C GLY A 361 10.47 21.64 15.74
N GLN A 362 10.03 20.40 15.52
CA GLN A 362 10.75 19.20 15.96
C GLN A 362 11.86 18.83 14.97
N LYS A 363 12.89 18.14 15.50
CA LYS A 363 13.91 17.49 14.66
C LYS A 363 13.39 16.11 14.22
N ALA A 364 13.64 15.78 12.96
CA ALA A 364 13.26 14.49 12.39
C ALA A 364 14.34 13.98 11.43
N ASN A 365 14.49 12.65 11.34
CA ASN A 365 15.34 12.03 10.34
C ASN A 365 14.49 11.69 9.10
N VAL A 366 14.83 12.29 7.97
CA VAL A 366 14.11 12.13 6.71
C VAL A 366 14.95 11.31 5.75
N LEU A 367 14.36 10.23 5.23
CA LEU A 367 14.90 9.48 4.10
C LEU A 367 14.34 10.10 2.81
N PHE A 368 15.24 10.65 1.97
CA PHE A 368 14.85 11.34 0.75
C PHE A 368 14.76 10.40 -0.45
N GLU A 369 13.76 10.64 -1.28
CA GLU A 369 13.46 9.84 -2.48
C GLU A 369 14.05 10.48 -3.74
N GLN A 370 14.26 9.68 -4.77
CA GLN A 370 14.80 10.15 -6.07
C GLN A 370 13.83 11.08 -6.82
N THR A 371 12.55 11.11 -6.44
CA THR A 371 11.52 11.84 -7.17
C THR A 371 11.82 13.33 -7.23
N ARG A 372 11.87 13.89 -8.46
CA ARG A 372 12.04 15.32 -8.72
C ARG A 372 10.78 15.87 -9.38
N LYS A 373 10.14 16.83 -8.72
CA LYS A 373 8.98 17.56 -9.25
C LYS A 373 9.17 19.05 -9.03
N GLY A 374 9.12 19.86 -10.09
CA GLY A 374 9.27 21.31 -9.96
C GLY A 374 10.60 21.78 -9.36
N GLY A 375 11.68 21.01 -9.48
CA GLY A 375 12.97 21.34 -8.83
C GLY A 375 13.05 20.96 -7.36
N MET A 376 12.01 20.36 -6.80
CA MET A 376 11.94 19.88 -5.42
C MET A 376 12.09 18.37 -5.35
N MET A 377 12.57 17.85 -4.23
CA MET A 377 12.52 16.44 -3.86
C MET A 377 11.78 16.25 -2.54
N HIS A 378 11.30 15.04 -2.33
CA HIS A 378 10.55 14.68 -1.14
C HIS A 378 11.24 13.56 -0.37
N GLY A 379 10.97 13.49 0.91
CA GLY A 379 11.33 12.38 1.76
C GLY A 379 10.29 12.19 2.87
N PHE A 380 10.46 11.14 3.64
CA PHE A 380 9.57 10.82 4.75
C PHE A 380 10.32 10.65 6.06
N THR A 381 9.75 11.18 7.12
CA THR A 381 10.23 10.96 8.49
C THR A 381 9.96 9.52 8.94
N GLU A 382 10.46 9.15 10.11
CA GLU A 382 10.18 7.85 10.73
C GLU A 382 8.67 7.65 10.95
N ASN A 383 7.96 8.66 11.44
CA ASN A 383 6.51 8.68 11.62
C ASN A 383 5.73 9.21 10.41
N TYR A 384 6.26 9.02 9.21
CA TYR A 384 5.59 9.20 7.91
C TYR A 384 5.16 10.63 7.56
N ILE A 385 5.76 11.66 8.17
CA ILE A 385 5.56 13.05 7.72
C ILE A 385 6.32 13.26 6.43
N LYS A 386 5.65 13.75 5.40
CA LYS A 386 6.26 14.13 4.13
C LYS A 386 6.98 15.46 4.27
N VAL A 387 8.24 15.48 3.84
CA VAL A 387 9.09 16.68 3.87
C VAL A 387 9.54 17.00 2.45
N GLU A 388 9.50 18.28 2.10
CA GLU A 388 9.93 18.81 0.81
C GLU A 388 11.15 19.72 0.97
N ILE A 389 12.14 19.54 0.09
CA ILE A 389 13.33 20.39 0.00
C ILE A 389 13.70 20.62 -1.47
N PRO A 390 14.52 21.64 -1.79
CA PRO A 390 15.15 21.75 -3.11
C PRO A 390 15.91 20.47 -3.46
N TYR A 391 15.84 20.09 -4.75
CA TYR A 391 16.47 18.85 -5.21
C TYR A 391 17.98 18.88 -5.00
N ASP A 392 18.49 17.87 -4.31
CA ASP A 392 19.91 17.63 -4.09
C ASP A 392 20.19 16.14 -4.37
N HIS A 393 20.92 15.87 -5.46
CA HIS A 393 21.24 14.51 -5.88
C HIS A 393 22.00 13.71 -4.81
N SER A 394 22.81 14.37 -3.98
CA SER A 394 23.58 13.73 -2.92
C SER A 394 22.71 13.18 -1.79
N LEU A 395 21.45 13.59 -1.72
CA LEU A 395 20.49 13.15 -0.70
C LEU A 395 19.59 12.01 -1.19
N VAL A 396 19.66 11.64 -2.46
CA VAL A 396 18.86 10.52 -2.98
C VAL A 396 19.21 9.23 -2.26
N ASN A 397 18.22 8.57 -1.66
CA ASN A 397 18.37 7.37 -0.82
C ASN A 397 19.26 7.60 0.42
N GLU A 398 19.36 8.84 0.89
CA GLU A 398 20.14 9.18 2.08
C GLU A 398 19.25 9.77 3.17
N THR A 399 19.65 9.50 4.41
CA THR A 399 18.96 10.02 5.59
C THR A 399 19.62 11.34 6.04
N ARG A 400 18.80 12.38 6.20
CA ARG A 400 19.24 13.66 6.76
C ARG A 400 18.35 14.11 7.90
N GLN A 401 18.95 14.63 8.96
CA GLN A 401 18.23 15.29 10.03
C GLN A 401 17.78 16.69 9.57
N VAL A 402 16.50 17.00 9.72
CA VAL A 402 15.86 18.27 9.39
C VAL A 402 15.15 18.84 10.62
N ILE A 403 14.81 20.13 10.56
CA ILE A 403 13.87 20.77 11.50
C ILE A 403 12.61 21.09 10.69
N LEU A 404 11.49 20.48 11.08
CA LEU A 404 10.20 20.69 10.45
C LEU A 404 9.73 22.14 10.74
N GLU A 405 9.71 23.01 9.73
CA GLU A 405 9.43 24.45 9.97
C GLU A 405 7.97 24.83 9.77
N GLY A 406 7.33 24.32 8.74
CA GLY A 406 5.95 24.64 8.41
C GLY A 406 5.53 23.99 7.10
N TRP A 407 4.34 24.32 6.62
CA TRP A 407 3.79 23.79 5.37
C TRP A 407 4.47 24.40 4.14
N ASN A 408 4.61 23.60 3.07
CA ASN A 408 4.90 24.11 1.74
C ASN A 408 3.67 24.88 1.17
N GLU A 409 3.83 25.54 0.02
CA GLU A 409 2.77 26.37 -0.58
C GLU A 409 1.47 25.59 -0.83
N ASP A 410 1.58 24.35 -1.27
CA ASP A 410 0.43 23.49 -1.58
C ASP A 410 -0.18 22.80 -0.35
N LYS A 411 0.38 23.00 0.85
CA LYS A 411 -0.01 22.29 2.10
C LYS A 411 0.00 20.78 1.99
N THR A 412 0.94 20.23 1.23
CA THR A 412 1.08 18.77 1.00
C THR A 412 2.27 18.14 1.71
N ALA A 413 3.19 18.96 2.22
CA ALA A 413 4.41 18.54 2.91
C ALA A 413 4.89 19.64 3.87
N LEU A 414 5.70 19.28 4.86
CA LEU A 414 6.46 20.25 5.65
C LEU A 414 7.79 20.57 4.97
N VAL A 415 8.36 21.72 5.27
CA VAL A 415 9.66 22.16 4.74
C VAL A 415 10.76 22.13 5.81
N ASP A 416 12.02 21.99 5.38
CA ASP A 416 13.17 22.07 6.27
C ASP A 416 13.61 23.52 6.49
N ARG A 417 13.84 23.91 7.74
CA ARG A 417 14.28 25.25 8.15
C ARG A 417 15.54 25.74 7.42
N LYS A 418 16.48 24.86 7.09
CA LYS A 418 17.68 25.24 6.33
C LYS A 418 17.35 25.63 4.89
N SER A 419 16.39 24.94 4.28
CA SER A 419 15.96 25.19 2.89
C SER A 419 15.27 26.55 2.77
N THR A 420 14.46 26.94 3.75
CA THR A 420 13.74 28.21 3.79
C THR A 420 14.71 29.41 3.91
N ARG A 421 15.78 29.27 4.69
CA ARG A 421 16.79 30.33 4.85
C ARG A 421 17.65 30.57 3.60
N LEU A 422 17.90 29.53 2.79
CA LEU A 422 18.63 29.66 1.52
C LEU A 422 17.83 30.47 0.48
N ASN A 423 16.52 30.29 0.44
CA ASN A 423 15.64 31.05 -0.47
C ASN A 423 15.48 32.51 -0.06
N SER A 424 15.48 32.80 1.25
CA SER A 424 15.41 34.21 1.73
C SER A 424 16.69 34.98 1.51
N SER A 425 17.86 34.35 1.45
CA SER A 425 19.12 35.01 1.17
C SER A 425 19.36 35.37 -0.31
N HIS A 426 18.61 34.74 -1.23
CA HIS A 426 18.66 35.07 -2.66
C HIS A 426 17.75 36.23 -3.08
N THR A 427 16.80 36.64 -2.25
CA THR A 427 15.89 37.77 -2.51
C THR A 427 16.46 39.12 -2.09
N ASP A 428 17.52 39.16 -1.31
CA ASP A 428 18.12 40.41 -0.82
C ASP A 428 19.23 41.05 -1.71
N ILE A 429 19.57 40.42 -2.86
CA ILE A 429 20.66 40.93 -3.73
C ILE A 429 20.16 41.86 -4.87
N SER A 430 18.88 42.21 -4.94
CA SER A 430 18.36 43.07 -6.01
C SER A 430 17.94 44.47 -5.56
N ARG A 431 18.66 45.09 -4.61
CA ARG A 431 18.54 46.54 -4.34
C ARG A 431 19.91 47.19 -4.16
N MET A 432 20.61 47.40 -5.26
CA MET A 432 21.58 48.49 -5.31
C MET A 432 20.97 49.67 -6.09
N PRO A 433 20.96 50.88 -5.54
CA PRO A 433 20.51 52.04 -6.28
C PRO A 433 21.55 52.41 -7.32
N SER A 434 21.12 52.59 -8.57
CA SER A 434 21.89 53.28 -9.58
C SER A 434 21.96 54.74 -9.21
N SER A 435 23.13 55.24 -8.83
CA SER A 435 23.40 56.65 -8.68
C SER A 435 24.46 57.07 -9.68
N ALA A 436 24.09 58.11 -10.47
CA ALA A 436 24.83 59.08 -11.27
C ALA A 436 25.55 58.56 -12.52
#